data_6729cd4475f82c15550ddce4f062dc35
#
_entry.id   6729cd4475f82c15550ddce4f062dc35
#
_cell.length_a   1.000
_cell.length_b   1.000
_cell.length_c   1.000
_cell.angle_alpha   90.00
_cell.angle_beta   90.00
_cell.angle_gamma   90.00
#
_symmetry.space_group_name_H-M   'P 1'
#
loop_
_entity.id
_entity.type
_entity.pdbx_description
1 polymer ?
#
loop_
_entity_poly.entity_id
_entity_poly.type
_entity_poly.pdbx_seq_one_letter_code
_entity_poly.pdbx_strand_id
1 'polypeptide(L)'
;GPFSDCLDSDGVYPQNNWSECNIYCDNNTEVNLLGFCYNIEQTTEINLSNQALEGNVPPEIGELVNLEKLYLNDNNLSGSIPSEIGNLIYLERLYLKNNQLTGSIPSEIQYLINLERLYLNDNQFTEIPYEIGDLLNLERLQLHNNQLFGFIPESICDLNVDFNSDSRFNISNNLLCPPYPYCVEDYVGEQDISECEQLSNSDIYITEYKLNKPYPNPFNPMTTIEYNVPNFSNVKVSIYNINGQLIEVLADRLYQSGTYNTIWNAQEYTSGVYFVKLIAGEFIATQKIMLIK
;
A
#
# COMPACT_ATOMS: atom_id res chain seq x y z
N GLY A 1 -34.88 -7.01 -12.56
CA GLY A 1 -33.61 -6.98 -11.89
C GLY A 1 -32.91 -8.33 -12.01
N PRO A 2 -31.61 -8.45 -11.93
CA PRO A 2 -30.83 -9.67 -12.23
C PRO A 2 -30.94 -10.79 -11.19
N PHE A 3 -31.90 -10.75 -10.25
CA PHE A 3 -31.96 -11.63 -9.08
C PHE A 3 -33.13 -12.66 -9.10
N SER A 4 -33.82 -12.84 -10.22
CA SER A 4 -34.96 -13.76 -10.27
C SER A 4 -34.59 -15.24 -10.03
N ASP A 5 -33.32 -15.60 -10.22
CA ASP A 5 -32.86 -16.99 -10.20
C ASP A 5 -32.31 -17.44 -8.83
N CYS A 6 -32.19 -16.49 -7.88
CA CYS A 6 -31.73 -16.73 -6.51
C CYS A 6 -32.86 -16.66 -5.45
N LEU A 7 -34.11 -16.64 -5.88
CA LEU A 7 -35.23 -16.71 -4.96
C LEU A 7 -35.49 -18.17 -4.55
N ASP A 8 -35.69 -18.41 -3.24
CA ASP A 8 -36.20 -19.72 -2.79
C ASP A 8 -37.61 -20.00 -3.31
N SER A 9 -38.15 -21.16 -3.05
CA SER A 9 -39.51 -21.59 -3.47
C SER A 9 -40.61 -20.64 -2.98
N ASP A 10 -40.32 -19.78 -2.01
CA ASP A 10 -41.25 -18.83 -1.39
C ASP A 10 -41.01 -17.39 -1.87
N GLY A 11 -40.09 -17.19 -2.84
CA GLY A 11 -39.78 -15.88 -3.41
C GLY A 11 -38.96 -14.97 -2.48
N VAL A 12 -38.24 -15.53 -1.50
CA VAL A 12 -37.42 -14.80 -0.54
C VAL A 12 -35.95 -15.04 -0.83
N TYR A 13 -35.10 -14.00 -0.74
CA TYR A 13 -33.64 -14.15 -0.83
C TYR A 13 -33.13 -14.92 0.39
N PRO A 14 -32.25 -15.94 0.21
CA PRO A 14 -31.62 -16.64 1.33
C PRO A 14 -30.83 -15.65 2.17
N GLN A 15 -31.18 -15.53 3.44
CA GLN A 15 -30.68 -14.49 4.34
C GLN A 15 -29.19 -14.68 4.74
N ASN A 16 -28.57 -15.86 4.50
CA ASN A 16 -27.24 -16.17 5.04
C ASN A 16 -26.39 -17.15 4.21
N ASN A 17 -26.73 -17.46 2.95
CA ASN A 17 -25.91 -18.42 2.19
C ASN A 17 -25.83 -18.07 0.69
N TRP A 18 -25.06 -17.04 0.39
CA TRP A 18 -24.77 -16.59 -0.99
C TRP A 18 -23.93 -17.60 -1.78
N SER A 19 -23.28 -18.57 -1.09
CA SER A 19 -22.45 -19.60 -1.73
C SER A 19 -23.24 -20.64 -2.54
N GLU A 20 -24.56 -20.69 -2.42
CA GLU A 20 -25.42 -21.60 -3.18
C GLU A 20 -26.07 -20.95 -4.42
N CYS A 21 -26.01 -19.64 -4.53
CA CYS A 21 -26.37 -18.93 -5.74
C CYS A 21 -25.21 -18.97 -6.72
N ASN A 22 -25.23 -19.90 -7.68
CA ASN A 22 -24.33 -19.87 -8.84
C ASN A 22 -24.73 -18.69 -9.73
N ILE A 23 -24.31 -17.47 -9.35
CA ILE A 23 -24.43 -16.30 -10.23
C ILE A 23 -23.37 -16.49 -11.32
N TYR A 24 -23.80 -16.90 -12.49
CA TYR A 24 -22.95 -16.95 -13.67
C TYR A 24 -22.88 -15.56 -14.28
N CYS A 25 -21.83 -14.82 -13.92
CA CYS A 25 -21.47 -13.62 -14.67
C CYS A 25 -20.95 -14.03 -16.07
N ASP A 26 -21.19 -13.21 -17.07
CA ASP A 26 -20.52 -13.38 -18.36
C ASP A 26 -19.05 -13.00 -18.22
N ASN A 27 -18.18 -14.01 -18.05
CA ASN A 27 -16.73 -13.85 -17.81
C ASN A 27 -15.99 -13.04 -18.89
N ASN A 28 -16.63 -12.71 -20.03
CA ASN A 28 -16.02 -11.87 -21.05
C ASN A 28 -16.35 -10.38 -20.87
N THR A 29 -17.44 -10.05 -20.17
CA THR A 29 -17.95 -8.68 -20.06
C THR A 29 -18.29 -8.29 -18.62
N GLU A 30 -18.31 -9.24 -17.69
CA GLU A 30 -18.71 -9.03 -16.30
C GLU A 30 -17.73 -9.68 -15.33
N VAL A 31 -17.58 -9.07 -14.17
CA VAL A 31 -16.85 -9.59 -13.02
C VAL A 31 -17.79 -9.85 -11.84
N ASN A 32 -17.59 -10.95 -11.14
CA ASN A 32 -18.31 -11.24 -9.90
C ASN A 32 -17.57 -10.61 -8.71
N LEU A 33 -18.22 -9.68 -8.03
CA LEU A 33 -17.72 -9.08 -6.80
C LEU A 33 -18.72 -9.29 -5.68
N LEU A 34 -18.31 -10.03 -4.65
CA LEU A 34 -19.11 -10.23 -3.43
C LEU A 34 -20.53 -10.76 -3.73
N GLY A 35 -20.67 -11.58 -4.77
CA GLY A 35 -21.95 -12.15 -5.20
C GLY A 35 -22.76 -11.32 -6.18
N PHE A 36 -22.22 -10.24 -6.71
CA PHE A 36 -22.87 -9.38 -7.70
C PHE A 36 -22.05 -9.33 -9.00
N CYS A 37 -22.74 -9.37 -10.15
CA CYS A 37 -22.10 -9.21 -11.46
C CYS A 37 -22.07 -7.74 -11.87
N TYR A 38 -20.88 -7.27 -12.27
CA TYR A 38 -20.67 -5.91 -12.73
C TYR A 38 -20.05 -5.92 -14.13
N ASN A 39 -20.58 -5.09 -15.03
CA ASN A 39 -20.01 -4.94 -16.36
C ASN A 39 -18.66 -4.21 -16.29
N ILE A 40 -17.60 -4.84 -16.85
CA ILE A 40 -16.22 -4.36 -16.77
C ILE A 40 -16.06 -2.97 -17.42
N GLU A 41 -16.68 -2.74 -18.56
CA GLU A 41 -16.50 -1.49 -19.32
C GLU A 41 -17.42 -0.35 -18.88
N GLN A 42 -18.59 -0.67 -18.31
CA GLN A 42 -19.66 0.31 -18.06
C GLN A 42 -19.81 0.69 -16.58
N THR A 43 -19.22 -0.08 -15.65
CA THR A 43 -19.38 0.19 -14.23
C THR A 43 -18.47 1.32 -13.78
N THR A 44 -19.06 2.43 -13.37
CA THR A 44 -18.37 3.60 -12.84
C THR A 44 -18.62 3.81 -11.33
N GLU A 45 -19.67 3.21 -10.79
CA GLU A 45 -20.00 3.32 -9.36
C GLU A 45 -20.50 1.97 -8.82
N ILE A 46 -19.97 1.58 -7.66
CA ILE A 46 -20.46 0.46 -6.86
C ILE A 46 -20.81 0.98 -5.48
N ASN A 47 -22.07 0.73 -5.08
CA ASN A 47 -22.52 1.01 -3.71
C ASN A 47 -23.10 -0.26 -3.10
N LEU A 48 -22.28 -0.89 -2.27
CA LEU A 48 -22.60 -2.06 -1.45
C LEU A 48 -22.47 -1.75 0.05
N SER A 49 -22.66 -0.48 0.45
CA SER A 49 -22.61 -0.09 1.85
C SER A 49 -23.77 -0.70 2.64
N ASN A 50 -23.49 -1.07 3.89
CA ASN A 50 -24.51 -1.57 4.85
C ASN A 50 -25.31 -2.79 4.34
N GLN A 51 -24.60 -3.75 3.72
CA GLN A 51 -25.18 -4.99 3.18
C GLN A 51 -24.83 -6.24 4.00
N ALA A 52 -24.19 -6.06 5.17
CA ALA A 52 -23.69 -7.16 6.01
C ALA A 52 -22.79 -8.15 5.23
N LEU A 53 -22.03 -7.67 4.26
CA LEU A 53 -21.11 -8.47 3.46
C LEU A 53 -19.96 -8.98 4.32
N GLU A 54 -19.56 -10.23 4.07
CA GLU A 54 -18.46 -10.92 4.75
C GLU A 54 -17.39 -11.36 3.75
N GLY A 55 -16.21 -11.74 4.26
CA GLY A 55 -15.09 -12.21 3.45
C GLY A 55 -14.15 -11.05 3.05
N ASN A 56 -13.31 -11.32 2.07
CA ASN A 56 -12.28 -10.37 1.64
C ASN A 56 -12.77 -9.52 0.47
N VAL A 57 -12.19 -8.32 0.31
CA VAL A 57 -12.30 -7.59 -0.96
C VAL A 57 -11.55 -8.40 -2.02
N PRO A 58 -12.23 -8.90 -3.06
CA PRO A 58 -11.60 -9.79 -4.02
C PRO A 58 -10.68 -9.00 -4.98
N PRO A 59 -9.53 -9.59 -5.42
CA PRO A 59 -8.60 -8.94 -6.35
C PRO A 59 -9.23 -8.61 -7.71
N GLU A 60 -10.29 -9.30 -8.08
CA GLU A 60 -11.08 -9.04 -9.29
C GLU A 60 -11.69 -7.63 -9.32
N ILE A 61 -11.71 -6.91 -8.19
CA ILE A 61 -12.09 -5.48 -8.15
C ILE A 61 -11.27 -4.65 -9.15
N GLY A 62 -9.98 -5.02 -9.33
CA GLY A 62 -9.06 -4.34 -10.25
C GLY A 62 -9.40 -4.50 -11.73
N GLU A 63 -10.38 -5.35 -12.10
CA GLU A 63 -10.85 -5.49 -13.47
C GLU A 63 -11.81 -4.34 -13.87
N LEU A 64 -12.41 -3.66 -12.89
CA LEU A 64 -13.34 -2.55 -13.12
C LEU A 64 -12.61 -1.23 -13.37
N VAL A 65 -11.79 -1.18 -14.39
CA VAL A 65 -10.84 -0.09 -14.68
C VAL A 65 -11.49 1.30 -14.86
N ASN A 66 -12.79 1.36 -15.12
CA ASN A 66 -13.55 2.62 -15.27
C ASN A 66 -14.25 3.06 -13.97
N LEU A 67 -13.99 2.36 -12.85
CA LEU A 67 -14.66 2.67 -11.58
C LEU A 67 -14.19 4.02 -11.02
N GLU A 68 -15.13 4.90 -10.75
CA GLU A 68 -14.92 6.23 -10.14
C GLU A 68 -15.25 6.23 -8.65
N LYS A 69 -16.21 5.39 -8.22
CA LYS A 69 -16.67 5.38 -6.83
C LYS A 69 -16.91 3.96 -6.32
N LEU A 70 -16.28 3.65 -5.19
CA LEU A 70 -16.42 2.37 -4.50
C LEU A 70 -16.84 2.59 -3.05
N TYR A 71 -18.05 2.15 -2.71
CA TYR A 71 -18.62 2.21 -1.37
C TYR A 71 -18.87 0.80 -0.85
N LEU A 72 -18.01 0.35 0.08
CA LEU A 72 -18.09 -0.93 0.78
C LEU A 72 -18.16 -0.75 2.32
N ASN A 73 -18.40 0.49 2.76
CA ASN A 73 -18.45 0.84 4.15
C ASN A 73 -19.62 0.18 4.91
N ASP A 74 -19.48 0.06 6.23
CA ASP A 74 -20.50 -0.47 7.12
C ASP A 74 -20.89 -1.93 6.78
N ASN A 75 -19.86 -2.80 6.66
CA ASN A 75 -19.98 -4.23 6.40
C ASN A 75 -19.12 -5.05 7.39
N ASN A 76 -19.00 -6.37 7.18
CA ASN A 76 -18.15 -7.27 7.96
C ASN A 76 -16.94 -7.78 7.12
N LEU A 77 -16.47 -6.99 6.16
CA LEU A 77 -15.35 -7.36 5.30
C LEU A 77 -14.06 -7.48 6.09
N SER A 78 -13.26 -8.49 5.78
CA SER A 78 -12.01 -8.84 6.46
C SER A 78 -10.83 -8.99 5.48
N GLY A 79 -9.65 -9.34 5.99
CA GLY A 79 -8.44 -9.45 5.17
C GLY A 79 -7.89 -8.08 4.74
N SER A 80 -6.99 -8.08 3.77
CA SER A 80 -6.32 -6.87 3.29
C SER A 80 -7.02 -6.25 2.08
N ILE A 81 -6.74 -4.98 1.81
CA ILE A 81 -7.04 -4.37 0.51
C ILE A 81 -6.12 -5.04 -0.53
N PRO A 82 -6.65 -5.59 -1.63
CA PRO A 82 -5.83 -6.21 -2.66
C PRO A 82 -5.01 -5.15 -3.42
N SER A 83 -3.79 -5.53 -3.86
CA SER A 83 -2.90 -4.65 -4.66
C SER A 83 -3.55 -4.20 -5.97
N GLU A 84 -4.45 -5.01 -6.52
CA GLU A 84 -5.21 -4.75 -7.74
C GLU A 84 -6.10 -3.50 -7.63
N ILE A 85 -6.33 -2.97 -6.41
CA ILE A 85 -6.99 -1.67 -6.21
C ILE A 85 -6.28 -0.55 -7.00
N GLY A 86 -4.95 -0.65 -7.16
CA GLY A 86 -4.15 0.30 -7.93
C GLY A 86 -4.49 0.37 -9.42
N ASN A 87 -5.22 -0.61 -9.97
CA ASN A 87 -5.67 -0.59 -11.36
C ASN A 87 -6.81 0.41 -11.61
N LEU A 88 -7.48 0.88 -10.54
CA LEU A 88 -8.65 1.75 -10.61
C LEU A 88 -8.24 3.22 -10.77
N ILE A 89 -7.52 3.54 -11.82
CA ILE A 89 -6.89 4.85 -12.02
C ILE A 89 -7.87 6.03 -12.11
N TYR A 90 -9.15 5.78 -12.34
CA TYR A 90 -10.22 6.80 -12.36
C TYR A 90 -10.94 6.94 -11.01
N LEU A 91 -10.53 6.17 -9.98
CA LEU A 91 -11.21 6.17 -8.69
C LEU A 91 -11.07 7.53 -7.98
N GLU A 92 -12.21 8.16 -7.70
CA GLU A 92 -12.32 9.42 -6.97
C GLU A 92 -12.66 9.20 -5.48
N ARG A 93 -13.40 8.11 -5.18
CA ARG A 93 -13.88 7.84 -3.81
C ARG A 93 -13.74 6.37 -3.45
N LEU A 94 -13.02 6.12 -2.36
CA LEU A 94 -12.85 4.80 -1.79
C LEU A 94 -13.30 4.82 -0.32
N TYR A 95 -14.47 4.21 -0.03
CA TYR A 95 -15.05 4.13 1.30
C TYR A 95 -15.09 2.69 1.78
N LEU A 96 -14.16 2.35 2.68
CA LEU A 96 -14.03 1.04 3.31
C LEU A 96 -14.22 1.11 4.83
N LYS A 97 -14.62 2.28 5.37
CA LYS A 97 -14.79 2.51 6.81
C LYS A 97 -15.77 1.51 7.45
N ASN A 98 -15.66 1.30 8.77
CA ASN A 98 -16.52 0.39 9.54
C ASN A 98 -16.56 -1.02 8.94
N ASN A 99 -15.41 -1.69 8.94
CA ASN A 99 -15.21 -3.08 8.53
C ASN A 99 -14.24 -3.78 9.49
N GLN A 100 -13.75 -4.95 9.12
CA GLN A 100 -12.74 -5.73 9.86
C GLN A 100 -11.46 -5.91 9.02
N LEU A 101 -11.16 -4.95 8.14
CA LEU A 101 -10.01 -5.01 7.24
C LEU A 101 -8.71 -4.88 8.02
N THR A 102 -7.69 -5.63 7.62
CA THR A 102 -6.40 -5.79 8.29
C THR A 102 -5.22 -5.55 7.37
N GLY A 103 -4.01 -5.60 7.92
CA GLY A 103 -2.75 -5.48 7.17
C GLY A 103 -2.42 -4.03 6.83
N SER A 104 -1.43 -3.85 5.96
CA SER A 104 -1.01 -2.52 5.48
C SER A 104 -1.96 -1.99 4.41
N ILE A 105 -2.05 -0.67 4.32
CA ILE A 105 -2.59 -0.02 3.13
C ILE A 105 -1.60 -0.32 1.98
N PRO A 106 -2.04 -0.89 0.84
CA PRO A 106 -1.11 -1.29 -0.22
C PRO A 106 -0.40 -0.08 -0.86
N SER A 107 0.88 -0.24 -1.21
CA SER A 107 1.66 0.81 -1.88
C SER A 107 1.08 1.20 -3.25
N GLU A 108 0.35 0.28 -3.89
CA GLU A 108 -0.35 0.49 -5.15
C GLU A 108 -1.42 1.58 -5.08
N ILE A 109 -1.76 2.07 -3.86
CA ILE A 109 -2.64 3.23 -3.66
C ILE A 109 -2.11 4.47 -4.42
N GLN A 110 -0.80 4.58 -4.64
CA GLN A 110 -0.15 5.65 -5.41
C GLN A 110 -0.72 5.81 -6.82
N TYR A 111 -1.23 4.75 -7.42
CA TYR A 111 -1.77 4.80 -8.79
C TYR A 111 -3.17 5.40 -8.87
N LEU A 112 -3.83 5.60 -7.73
CA LEU A 112 -5.15 6.24 -7.66
C LEU A 112 -5.02 7.78 -7.73
N ILE A 113 -4.41 8.27 -8.79
CA ILE A 113 -4.05 9.69 -8.94
C ILE A 113 -5.25 10.66 -8.96
N ASN A 114 -6.47 10.14 -9.18
CA ASN A 114 -7.71 10.93 -9.16
C ASN A 114 -8.45 10.84 -7.82
N LEU A 115 -7.88 10.15 -6.80
CA LEU A 115 -8.57 9.92 -5.54
C LEU A 115 -8.72 11.23 -4.74
N GLU A 116 -9.98 11.60 -4.48
CA GLU A 116 -10.36 12.78 -3.68
C GLU A 116 -10.66 12.41 -2.23
N ARG A 117 -11.19 11.21 -1.99
CA ARG A 117 -11.64 10.80 -0.65
C ARG A 117 -11.29 9.36 -0.34
N LEU A 118 -10.52 9.18 0.73
CA LEU A 118 -10.11 7.90 1.24
C LEU A 118 -10.59 7.73 2.70
N TYR A 119 -11.58 6.85 2.92
CA TYR A 119 -12.17 6.57 4.23
C TYR A 119 -11.90 5.13 4.62
N LEU A 120 -10.90 4.94 5.48
CA LEU A 120 -10.44 3.65 5.99
C LEU A 120 -10.61 3.53 7.52
N ASN A 121 -11.22 4.53 8.15
CA ASN A 121 -11.43 4.54 9.61
C ASN A 121 -12.28 3.37 10.09
N ASP A 122 -12.15 3.04 11.41
CA ASP A 122 -12.86 1.95 12.05
C ASP A 122 -12.60 0.60 11.35
N ASN A 123 -11.32 0.21 11.31
CA ASN A 123 -10.79 -1.05 10.78
C ASN A 123 -9.61 -1.53 11.65
N GLN A 124 -8.77 -2.41 11.12
CA GLN A 124 -7.60 -2.96 11.80
C GLN A 124 -6.33 -2.81 10.93
N PHE A 125 -6.21 -1.72 10.19
CA PHE A 125 -5.02 -1.45 9.39
C PHE A 125 -3.81 -1.19 10.28
N THR A 126 -2.63 -1.65 9.85
CA THR A 126 -1.41 -1.63 10.66
C THR A 126 -0.34 -0.66 10.18
N GLU A 127 -0.37 -0.22 8.92
CA GLU A 127 0.69 0.59 8.33
C GLU A 127 0.16 1.58 7.29
N ILE A 128 0.76 2.78 7.28
CA ILE A 128 0.54 3.80 6.25
C ILE A 128 1.74 3.72 5.29
N PRO A 129 1.54 3.42 4.00
CA PRO A 129 2.64 3.37 3.05
C PRO A 129 3.16 4.79 2.76
N TYR A 130 4.45 4.89 2.41
CA TYR A 130 5.06 6.15 1.96
C TYR A 130 4.30 6.75 0.77
N GLU A 131 3.84 5.91 -0.10
CA GLU A 131 3.13 6.22 -1.34
C GLU A 131 1.78 6.93 -1.11
N ILE A 132 1.34 7.06 0.14
CA ILE A 132 0.14 7.87 0.46
C ILE A 132 0.31 9.33 0.01
N GLY A 133 1.53 9.86 0.03
CA GLY A 133 1.85 11.22 -0.39
C GLY A 133 1.71 11.47 -1.89
N ASP A 134 1.63 10.43 -2.71
CA ASP A 134 1.46 10.56 -4.16
C ASP A 134 0.01 10.91 -4.56
N LEU A 135 -0.91 10.87 -3.60
CA LEU A 135 -2.34 11.17 -3.81
C LEU A 135 -2.59 12.70 -3.81
N LEU A 136 -2.03 13.41 -4.75
CA LEU A 136 -2.02 14.88 -4.79
C LEU A 136 -3.41 15.52 -4.94
N ASN A 137 -4.42 14.77 -5.39
CA ASN A 137 -5.80 15.23 -5.51
C ASN A 137 -6.65 14.90 -4.26
N LEU A 138 -6.04 14.27 -3.24
CA LEU A 138 -6.77 13.88 -2.04
C LEU A 138 -7.20 15.11 -1.25
N GLU A 139 -8.50 15.21 -0.99
CA GLU A 139 -9.13 16.28 -0.18
C GLU A 139 -9.50 15.79 1.22
N ARG A 140 -9.69 14.47 1.39
CA ARG A 140 -10.11 13.89 2.66
C ARG A 140 -9.44 12.54 2.90
N LEU A 141 -8.78 12.44 4.06
CA LEU A 141 -8.14 11.23 4.55
C LEU A 141 -8.65 10.91 5.96
N GLN A 142 -9.33 9.77 6.11
CA GLN A 142 -9.86 9.31 7.40
C GLN A 142 -9.26 7.95 7.73
N LEU A 143 -8.36 7.92 8.73
CA LEU A 143 -7.61 6.74 9.16
C LEU A 143 -7.78 6.44 10.66
N HIS A 144 -8.63 7.20 11.37
CA HIS A 144 -8.83 7.05 12.81
C HIS A 144 -9.42 5.69 13.19
N ASN A 145 -9.24 5.28 14.44
CA ASN A 145 -9.70 3.99 14.96
C ASN A 145 -9.18 2.81 14.12
N ASN A 146 -7.86 2.67 14.05
CA ASN A 146 -7.15 1.55 13.45
C ASN A 146 -6.06 1.04 14.39
N GLN A 147 -5.18 0.19 13.90
CA GLN A 147 -4.02 -0.33 14.60
C GLN A 147 -2.71 0.13 13.93
N LEU A 148 -2.74 1.32 13.32
CA LEU A 148 -1.59 1.89 12.63
C LEU A 148 -0.48 2.13 13.64
N PHE A 149 0.70 1.54 13.43
CA PHE A 149 1.84 1.63 14.33
C PHE A 149 3.10 2.12 13.61
N GLY A 150 4.11 2.49 14.39
CA GLY A 150 5.35 3.05 13.85
C GLY A 150 5.24 4.54 13.56
N PHE A 151 5.93 5.02 12.54
CA PHE A 151 6.01 6.44 12.23
C PHE A 151 5.06 6.84 11.10
N ILE A 152 4.51 8.05 11.19
CA ILE A 152 3.79 8.65 10.06
C ILE A 152 4.81 8.99 8.96
N PRO A 153 4.59 8.58 7.71
CA PRO A 153 5.51 8.93 6.62
C PRO A 153 5.53 10.45 6.37
N GLU A 154 6.74 11.01 6.17
CA GLU A 154 6.92 12.44 5.86
C GLU A 154 6.18 12.87 4.58
N SER A 155 6.01 11.93 3.64
CA SER A 155 5.24 12.17 2.41
C SER A 155 3.78 12.56 2.65
N ILE A 156 3.24 12.33 3.84
CA ILE A 156 1.89 12.80 4.19
C ILE A 156 1.77 14.32 4.04
N CYS A 157 2.89 15.04 4.17
CA CYS A 157 2.97 16.48 4.01
C CYS A 157 2.85 16.94 2.54
N ASP A 158 2.94 16.03 1.58
CA ASP A 158 2.77 16.33 0.16
C ASP A 158 1.28 16.37 -0.23
N LEU A 159 0.40 15.86 0.64
CA LEU A 159 -1.04 15.84 0.42
C LEU A 159 -1.64 17.25 0.43
N ASN A 160 -2.62 17.48 -0.45
CA ASN A 160 -3.41 18.72 -0.50
C ASN A 160 -4.63 18.66 0.44
N VAL A 161 -4.45 18.11 1.64
CA VAL A 161 -5.51 17.95 2.66
C VAL A 161 -5.43 19.10 3.66
N ASP A 162 -6.56 19.62 4.07
CA ASP A 162 -6.63 20.57 5.20
C ASP A 162 -6.53 19.80 6.53
N PHE A 163 -5.31 19.70 7.06
CA PHE A 163 -5.02 18.97 8.29
C PHE A 163 -5.71 19.56 9.54
N ASN A 164 -6.08 20.83 9.53
CA ASN A 164 -6.76 21.48 10.64
C ASN A 164 -8.27 21.21 10.69
N SER A 165 -8.76 20.28 9.90
CA SER A 165 -10.18 19.94 9.82
C SER A 165 -10.41 18.44 10.02
N ASP A 166 -10.94 18.04 11.19
CA ASP A 166 -11.25 16.64 11.52
C ASP A 166 -12.14 15.96 10.47
N SER A 167 -12.95 16.72 9.77
CA SER A 167 -13.79 16.19 8.69
C SER A 167 -13.02 15.92 7.38
N ARG A 168 -11.79 16.46 7.27
CA ARG A 168 -10.92 16.28 6.11
C ARG A 168 -9.74 15.38 6.42
N PHE A 169 -9.13 15.53 7.59
CA PHE A 169 -8.03 14.72 8.06
C PHE A 169 -8.30 14.23 9.48
N ASN A 170 -8.22 12.93 9.70
CA ASN A 170 -8.26 12.36 11.04
C ASN A 170 -7.48 11.05 11.07
N ILE A 171 -6.50 10.97 11.96
CA ILE A 171 -5.62 9.83 12.17
C ILE A 171 -5.56 9.40 13.64
N SER A 172 -6.45 9.95 14.49
CA SER A 172 -6.51 9.69 15.92
C SER A 172 -6.82 8.22 16.25
N ASN A 173 -6.62 7.84 17.50
CA ASN A 173 -6.89 6.50 18.01
C ASN A 173 -6.19 5.41 17.19
N ASN A 174 -4.88 5.51 17.12
CA ASN A 174 -3.95 4.56 16.53
C ASN A 174 -2.77 4.33 17.48
N LEU A 175 -1.71 3.68 17.02
CA LEU A 175 -0.50 3.33 17.76
C LEU A 175 0.73 4.05 17.18
N LEU A 176 0.53 5.22 16.58
CA LEU A 176 1.57 5.95 15.87
C LEU A 176 2.53 6.63 16.82
N CYS A 177 3.81 6.52 16.53
CA CYS A 177 4.89 6.97 17.39
C CYS A 177 5.47 8.32 16.96
N PRO A 178 5.83 9.21 17.91
CA PRO A 178 6.60 10.40 17.59
C PRO A 178 8.06 10.03 17.22
N PRO A 179 8.83 10.90 16.50
CA PRO A 179 8.39 12.23 16.08
C PRO A 179 7.40 12.21 14.92
N TYR A 180 6.46 13.13 14.93
CA TYR A 180 5.48 13.28 13.86
C TYR A 180 5.97 14.28 12.80
N PRO A 181 5.59 14.11 11.51
CA PRO A 181 5.85 15.08 10.47
C PRO A 181 5.31 16.47 10.85
N TYR A 182 6.08 17.51 10.56
CA TYR A 182 5.78 18.90 10.95
C TYR A 182 4.40 19.41 10.51
N CYS A 183 3.87 18.89 9.41
CA CYS A 183 2.58 19.30 8.86
C CYS A 183 1.38 18.74 9.62
N VAL A 184 1.55 17.67 10.38
CA VAL A 184 0.48 16.97 11.12
C VAL A 184 0.74 16.90 12.63
N GLU A 185 1.86 17.40 13.12
CA GLU A 185 2.28 17.29 14.52
C GLU A 185 1.19 17.73 15.51
N ASP A 186 0.46 18.81 15.20
CA ASP A 186 -0.63 19.33 16.03
C ASP A 186 -1.98 18.64 15.76
N TYR A 187 -2.07 17.75 14.77
CA TYR A 187 -3.33 17.19 14.26
C TYR A 187 -3.42 15.67 14.31
N VAL A 188 -2.45 14.99 14.92
CA VAL A 188 -2.42 13.51 15.01
C VAL A 188 -3.49 12.96 15.96
N GLY A 189 -4.03 13.81 16.85
CA GLY A 189 -4.99 13.40 17.86
C GLY A 189 -4.42 12.45 18.92
N GLU A 190 -5.29 11.72 19.61
CA GLU A 190 -4.87 10.75 20.63
C GLU A 190 -4.20 9.54 19.94
N GLN A 191 -3.04 9.11 20.49
CA GLN A 191 -2.30 7.92 20.07
C GLN A 191 -1.95 7.09 21.30
N ASP A 192 -2.03 5.75 21.20
CA ASP A 192 -1.44 4.87 22.21
C ASP A 192 0.03 4.67 21.89
N ILE A 193 0.89 5.36 22.62
CA ILE A 193 2.34 5.33 22.45
C ILE A 193 3.04 4.35 23.39
N SER A 194 2.31 3.47 24.07
CA SER A 194 2.86 2.54 25.07
C SER A 194 3.94 1.62 24.52
N GLU A 195 3.85 1.24 23.25
CA GLU A 195 4.83 0.38 22.57
C GLU A 195 5.97 1.16 21.89
N CYS A 196 5.90 2.50 21.86
CA CYS A 196 6.89 3.33 21.16
C CYS A 196 8.28 3.29 21.79
N GLU A 197 8.37 3.07 23.12
CA GLU A 197 9.66 2.90 23.81
C GLU A 197 10.38 1.63 23.36
N GLN A 198 9.67 0.59 22.97
CA GLN A 198 10.25 -0.64 22.46
C GLN A 198 10.85 -0.44 21.06
N LEU A 199 10.26 0.45 20.25
CA LEU A 199 10.83 0.87 18.97
C LEU A 199 12.15 1.65 19.17
N SER A 200 12.32 2.37 20.29
CA SER A 200 13.54 3.09 20.62
C SER A 200 14.65 2.20 21.18
N ASN A 201 14.33 1.05 21.74
CA ASN A 201 15.26 0.13 22.40
C ASN A 201 15.60 -1.13 21.58
N SER A 202 14.85 -1.43 20.54
CA SER A 202 15.21 -2.47 19.57
C SER A 202 16.11 -1.86 18.48
N ASP A 203 16.93 -2.66 17.82
CA ASP A 203 17.87 -2.30 16.73
C ASP A 203 17.25 -1.57 15.52
N ILE A 204 16.07 -0.97 15.69
CA ILE A 204 15.27 -0.31 14.66
C ILE A 204 15.66 1.17 14.48
N TYR A 205 16.33 1.82 15.45
CA TYR A 205 16.93 3.12 15.22
C TYR A 205 18.16 2.96 14.33
N ILE A 206 17.90 3.09 13.04
CA ILE A 206 18.97 3.18 12.07
C ILE A 206 19.60 4.56 12.21
N THR A 207 20.73 4.60 12.92
CA THR A 207 21.42 5.84 13.23
C THR A 207 22.41 6.26 12.14
N GLU A 208 22.70 5.37 11.19
CA GLU A 208 23.68 5.62 10.13
C GLU A 208 23.27 4.97 8.80
N TYR A 209 23.64 5.63 7.71
CA TYR A 209 23.59 5.03 6.39
C TYR A 209 24.53 3.84 6.32
N LYS A 210 24.08 2.74 5.73
CA LYS A 210 24.89 1.55 5.57
C LYS A 210 24.49 0.80 4.31
N LEU A 211 25.47 0.35 3.56
CA LEU A 211 25.30 -0.62 2.51
C LEU A 211 25.81 -1.97 3.02
N ASN A 212 24.91 -2.90 3.30
CA ASN A 212 25.27 -4.21 3.79
C ASN A 212 25.94 -5.05 2.68
N LYS A 213 26.57 -6.14 3.04
CA LYS A 213 27.18 -7.05 2.07
C LYS A 213 26.07 -7.76 1.30
N PRO A 214 26.00 -7.59 -0.03
CA PRO A 214 25.00 -8.29 -0.82
C PRO A 214 25.08 -9.81 -0.67
N TYR A 215 23.93 -10.46 -0.61
CA TYR A 215 23.85 -11.90 -0.40
C TYR A 215 22.80 -12.55 -1.31
N PRO A 216 23.15 -13.69 -1.94
CA PRO A 216 24.44 -14.35 -1.95
C PRO A 216 25.53 -13.54 -2.68
N ASN A 217 26.79 -13.73 -2.32
CA ASN A 217 27.93 -13.16 -3.05
C ASN A 217 29.16 -14.08 -2.85
N PRO A 218 29.64 -14.84 -3.86
CA PRO A 218 29.19 -14.85 -5.27
C PRO A 218 27.72 -15.27 -5.46
N PHE A 219 27.09 -14.90 -6.58
CA PHE A 219 25.66 -15.14 -6.84
C PHE A 219 25.39 -15.66 -8.27
N ASN A 220 24.21 -16.29 -8.46
CA ASN A 220 23.73 -16.82 -9.74
C ASN A 220 22.20 -16.96 -9.73
N PRO A 221 21.44 -16.30 -10.59
CA PRO A 221 21.75 -15.02 -11.22
C PRO A 221 21.35 -13.82 -10.37
N MET A 222 20.81 -14.04 -9.15
CA MET A 222 20.22 -12.99 -8.29
C MET A 222 21.01 -12.80 -7.00
N THR A 223 21.07 -11.53 -6.56
CA THR A 223 21.59 -11.15 -5.24
C THR A 223 20.70 -10.09 -4.62
N THR A 224 20.53 -10.16 -3.30
CA THR A 224 19.82 -9.15 -2.52
C THR A 224 20.82 -8.12 -2.01
N ILE A 225 20.47 -6.86 -2.13
CA ILE A 225 21.24 -5.70 -1.69
C ILE A 225 20.42 -5.05 -0.59
N GLU A 226 20.91 -5.15 0.65
CA GLU A 226 20.29 -4.55 1.83
C GLU A 226 21.03 -3.26 2.21
N TYR A 227 20.27 -2.22 2.56
CA TYR A 227 20.84 -0.95 2.99
C TYR A 227 19.98 -0.26 4.04
N ASN A 228 20.64 0.52 4.89
CA ASN A 228 20.03 1.29 5.95
C ASN A 228 19.97 2.76 5.58
N VAL A 229 18.86 3.38 5.88
CA VAL A 229 18.60 4.81 5.70
C VAL A 229 18.20 5.39 7.06
N PRO A 230 19.01 6.25 7.71
CA PRO A 230 18.71 6.76 9.04
C PRO A 230 17.68 7.90 9.04
N ASN A 231 17.58 8.65 7.95
CA ASN A 231 16.72 9.81 7.80
C ASN A 231 16.06 9.81 6.44
N PHE A 232 14.96 10.54 6.32
CA PHE A 232 14.33 10.79 5.03
C PHE A 232 15.34 11.33 4.02
N SER A 233 15.57 10.58 2.94
CA SER A 233 16.63 10.88 1.98
C SER A 233 16.33 10.31 0.62
N ASN A 234 16.74 11.04 -0.42
CA ASN A 234 16.80 10.44 -1.76
C ASN A 234 17.94 9.41 -1.79
N VAL A 235 17.59 8.17 -2.07
CA VAL A 235 18.52 7.04 -2.13
C VAL A 235 18.58 6.50 -3.55
N LYS A 236 19.82 6.42 -4.06
CA LYS A 236 20.10 5.82 -5.35
C LYS A 236 20.98 4.59 -5.17
N VAL A 237 20.47 3.43 -5.62
CA VAL A 237 21.22 2.16 -5.68
C VAL A 237 21.48 1.82 -7.14
N SER A 238 22.74 1.66 -7.51
CA SER A 238 23.14 1.46 -8.91
C SER A 238 24.21 0.41 -9.04
N ILE A 239 24.19 -0.32 -10.15
CA ILE A 239 25.19 -1.33 -10.51
C ILE A 239 26.16 -0.77 -11.56
N TYR A 240 27.42 -1.02 -11.34
CA TYR A 240 28.52 -0.64 -12.24
C TYR A 240 29.38 -1.85 -12.62
N ASN A 241 29.95 -1.84 -13.82
CA ASN A 241 30.97 -2.80 -14.21
C ASN A 241 32.38 -2.39 -13.73
N ILE A 242 33.38 -3.22 -14.01
CA ILE A 242 34.78 -2.98 -13.61
C ILE A 242 35.40 -1.70 -14.26
N ASN A 243 34.82 -1.21 -15.34
CA ASN A 243 35.24 0.01 -16.02
C ASN A 243 34.57 1.27 -15.46
N GLY A 244 33.72 1.13 -14.43
CA GLY A 244 32.95 2.22 -13.84
C GLY A 244 31.76 2.68 -14.70
N GLN A 245 31.36 1.92 -15.70
CA GLN A 245 30.17 2.20 -16.49
C GLN A 245 28.93 1.76 -15.74
N LEU A 246 27.92 2.62 -15.71
CA LEU A 246 26.61 2.31 -15.14
C LEU A 246 25.95 1.20 -15.96
N ILE A 247 25.54 0.14 -15.28
CA ILE A 247 24.86 -1.03 -15.85
C ILE A 247 23.36 -0.92 -15.63
N GLU A 248 22.94 -0.63 -14.37
CA GLU A 248 21.53 -0.60 -14.00
C GLU A 248 21.31 0.30 -12.78
N VAL A 249 20.13 0.92 -12.69
CA VAL A 249 19.66 1.63 -11.50
C VAL A 249 18.56 0.80 -10.87
N LEU A 250 18.80 0.30 -9.66
CA LEU A 250 17.87 -0.58 -8.94
C LEU A 250 16.88 0.21 -8.09
N ALA A 251 17.29 1.38 -7.61
CA ALA A 251 16.45 2.30 -6.86
C ALA A 251 16.94 3.73 -7.09
N ASP A 252 16.03 4.68 -7.23
CA ASP A 252 16.31 6.13 -7.29
C ASP A 252 15.05 6.87 -6.84
N ARG A 253 14.84 6.93 -5.52
CA ARG A 253 13.65 7.52 -4.92
C ARG A 253 13.91 7.97 -3.49
N LEU A 254 12.94 8.66 -2.91
CA LEU A 254 12.93 9.03 -1.51
C LEU A 254 12.62 7.82 -0.62
N TYR A 255 13.34 7.71 0.48
CA TYR A 255 13.16 6.67 1.49
C TYR A 255 13.09 7.28 2.89
N GLN A 256 12.26 6.73 3.73
CA GLN A 256 12.19 7.01 5.16
C GLN A 256 13.37 6.40 5.92
N SER A 257 13.45 6.67 7.22
CA SER A 257 14.32 5.89 8.11
C SER A 257 13.85 4.43 8.09
N GLY A 258 14.76 3.51 7.78
CA GLY A 258 14.42 2.08 7.69
C GLY A 258 15.54 1.25 7.06
N THR A 259 15.36 -0.08 7.11
CA THR A 259 16.19 -1.05 6.38
C THR A 259 15.43 -1.48 5.13
N TYR A 260 16.09 -1.41 4.00
CA TYR A 260 15.50 -1.69 2.68
C TYR A 260 16.28 -2.74 1.94
N ASN A 261 15.56 -3.49 1.09
CA ASN A 261 16.12 -4.51 0.23
C ASN A 261 15.77 -4.23 -1.22
N THR A 262 16.74 -4.44 -2.10
CA THR A 262 16.48 -4.51 -3.54
C THR A 262 17.19 -5.73 -4.13
N ILE A 263 16.62 -6.31 -5.18
CA ILE A 263 17.15 -7.51 -5.81
C ILE A 263 17.73 -7.12 -7.16
N TRP A 264 18.97 -7.54 -7.42
CA TRP A 264 19.53 -7.47 -8.76
C TRP A 264 19.44 -8.84 -9.43
N ASN A 265 18.72 -8.90 -10.56
CA ASN A 265 18.65 -10.06 -11.43
C ASN A 265 19.63 -9.86 -12.61
N ALA A 266 20.76 -10.52 -12.53
CA ALA A 266 21.84 -10.40 -13.51
C ALA A 266 21.77 -11.44 -14.63
N GLN A 267 20.59 -11.98 -14.95
CA GLN A 267 20.40 -13.04 -15.95
C GLN A 267 20.93 -12.65 -17.33
N GLU A 268 20.81 -11.38 -17.71
CA GLU A 268 21.25 -10.88 -19.03
C GLU A 268 22.74 -10.47 -19.06
N TYR A 269 23.43 -10.46 -17.91
CA TYR A 269 24.80 -9.98 -17.79
C TYR A 269 25.81 -11.13 -17.76
N THR A 270 27.04 -10.88 -18.15
CA THR A 270 28.12 -11.90 -18.19
C THR A 270 28.71 -12.13 -16.80
N SER A 271 29.22 -13.36 -16.55
CA SER A 271 30.01 -13.66 -15.35
C SER A 271 31.13 -12.65 -15.19
N GLY A 272 31.33 -12.15 -13.96
CA GLY A 272 32.35 -11.15 -13.70
C GLY A 272 32.16 -10.41 -12.39
N VAL A 273 32.98 -9.39 -12.21
CA VAL A 273 32.94 -8.50 -11.04
C VAL A 273 32.12 -7.25 -11.38
N TYR A 274 31.22 -6.91 -10.49
CA TYR A 274 30.39 -5.72 -10.51
C TYR A 274 30.49 -4.97 -9.18
N PHE A 275 30.02 -3.75 -9.16
CA PHE A 275 29.97 -2.90 -7.97
C PHE A 275 28.56 -2.38 -7.75
N VAL A 276 28.05 -2.58 -6.55
CA VAL A 276 26.85 -1.89 -6.07
C VAL A 276 27.29 -0.58 -5.46
N LYS A 277 26.66 0.52 -5.86
CA LYS A 277 26.88 1.84 -5.28
C LYS A 277 25.58 2.39 -4.70
N LEU A 278 25.63 2.76 -3.43
CA LEU A 278 24.57 3.46 -2.72
C LEU A 278 24.98 4.93 -2.59
N ILE A 279 24.07 5.84 -2.94
CA ILE A 279 24.20 7.29 -2.72
C ILE A 279 22.95 7.74 -1.96
N ALA A 280 23.14 8.42 -0.84
CA ALA A 280 22.05 8.98 -0.04
C ALA A 280 22.52 10.33 0.55
N GLY A 281 22.10 11.44 -0.06
CA GLY A 281 22.66 12.76 0.24
C GLY A 281 24.17 12.79 0.03
N GLU A 282 24.92 13.12 1.08
CA GLU A 282 26.40 13.12 1.06
C GLU A 282 27.02 11.74 1.30
N PHE A 283 26.23 10.76 1.74
CA PHE A 283 26.71 9.41 1.99
C PHE A 283 26.88 8.64 0.68
N ILE A 284 28.06 8.01 0.54
CA ILE A 284 28.38 7.14 -0.60
C ILE A 284 29.03 5.87 -0.07
N ALA A 285 28.47 4.72 -0.42
CA ALA A 285 29.05 3.42 -0.14
C ALA A 285 29.11 2.56 -1.41
N THR A 286 30.10 1.67 -1.45
CA THR A 286 30.26 0.72 -2.58
C THR A 286 30.61 -0.66 -2.06
N GLN A 287 29.95 -1.68 -2.60
CA GLN A 287 30.22 -3.09 -2.33
C GLN A 287 30.55 -3.83 -3.63
N LYS A 288 31.55 -4.69 -3.54
CA LYS A 288 31.92 -5.58 -4.66
C LYS A 288 31.04 -6.83 -4.66
N ILE A 289 30.53 -7.21 -5.82
CA ILE A 289 29.76 -8.43 -6.03
C ILE A 289 30.32 -9.23 -7.21
N MET A 290 30.12 -10.54 -7.18
CA MET A 290 30.65 -11.45 -8.19
C MET A 290 29.54 -12.34 -8.76
N LEU A 291 29.24 -12.16 -10.03
CA LEU A 291 28.32 -13.00 -10.79
C LEU A 291 29.07 -14.22 -11.32
N ILE A 292 28.54 -15.40 -11.03
CA ILE A 292 29.05 -16.70 -11.54
C ILE A 292 27.87 -17.39 -12.25
N LYS A 293 27.99 -17.63 -13.54
CA LYS A 293 27.04 -18.43 -14.33
C LYS A 293 27.59 -19.80 -14.56
#